data_84e1da5b0a0aa5941dab4086bc54aee8
#
_entry.id   84e1da5b0a0aa5941dab4086bc54aee8
#
_cell.length_a   1.000
_cell.length_b   1.000
_cell.length_c   1.000
_cell.angle_alpha   90.00
_cell.angle_beta   90.00
_cell.angle_gamma   90.00
#
_symmetry.space_group_name_H-M   'P 1'
#
loop_
_entity.id
_entity.type
_entity.pdbx_description
1 polymer ?
#
loop_
_entity_poly.entity_id
_entity_poly.type
_entity_poly.pdbx_seq_one_letter_code
_entity_poly.pdbx_strand_id
1 'polypeptide(L)'
;MKKATPAASPAAYVAALDGWRGRLVRRLRAAVRAHGKLEEVIRWGHLVYCSNGPVLLIRAEDQRVLFGFWRGQRLRDLEPRLKSGGKYEMATLELREGDSVPEATVRRLVRAAVALNRQAGDPRRAALTRTSGRRPKARRSPGRAGR
;
A
#
# COMPACT_ATOMS: atom_id res chain seq x y z
N MET A 1 27.73 -5.84 13.02
CA MET A 1 26.86 -4.74 12.92
C MET A 1 25.55 -4.97 13.63
N LYS A 2 25.09 -4.02 14.31
CA LYS A 2 23.87 -4.22 15.01
C LYS A 2 22.68 -3.81 14.18
N LYS A 3 21.57 -4.40 14.47
CA LYS A 3 20.36 -4.06 13.84
C LYS A 3 19.96 -2.65 14.13
N ALA A 4 19.51 -1.94 13.13
CA ALA A 4 19.02 -0.60 13.35
C ALA A 4 17.74 -0.64 14.17
N THR A 5 17.58 0.29 15.06
CA THR A 5 16.35 0.46 15.81
C THR A 5 15.28 1.01 14.85
N PRO A 6 14.06 0.47 14.88
CA PRO A 6 13.01 1.03 14.04
C PRO A 6 12.79 2.50 14.37
N ALA A 7 12.47 3.29 13.37
CA ALA A 7 12.20 4.70 13.57
C ALA A 7 10.99 4.90 14.46
N ALA A 8 11.07 5.89 15.32
CA ALA A 8 9.99 6.18 16.26
C ALA A 8 8.84 6.93 15.62
N SER A 9 9.07 7.58 14.48
CA SER A 9 8.06 8.39 13.83
C SER A 9 8.28 8.41 12.34
N PRO A 10 7.24 8.75 11.55
CA PRO A 10 7.42 8.93 10.12
C PRO A 10 8.51 9.93 9.77
N ALA A 11 8.58 11.06 10.47
CA ALA A 11 9.60 12.05 10.20
C ALA A 11 11.00 11.49 10.44
N ALA A 12 11.19 10.72 11.51
CA ALA A 12 12.47 10.11 11.81
C ALA A 12 12.86 9.08 10.76
N TYR A 13 11.88 8.32 10.28
CA TYR A 13 12.12 7.34 9.23
C TYR A 13 12.69 8.01 7.99
N VAL A 14 12.05 9.09 7.55
CA VAL A 14 12.46 9.81 6.35
C VAL A 14 13.80 10.49 6.56
N ALA A 15 14.00 11.10 7.74
CA ALA A 15 15.25 11.81 8.04
C ALA A 15 16.47 10.90 8.01
N ALA A 16 16.30 9.62 8.28
CA ALA A 16 17.40 8.67 8.28
C ALA A 16 17.80 8.20 6.89
N LEU A 17 17.06 8.56 5.84
CA LEU A 17 17.36 8.11 4.49
C LEU A 17 18.20 9.13 3.74
N ASP A 18 19.27 8.65 3.14
CA ASP A 18 20.18 9.47 2.36
C ASP A 18 20.05 9.18 0.88
N GLY A 19 20.65 10.04 0.05
CA GLY A 19 20.79 9.82 -1.36
C GLY A 19 19.48 9.72 -2.10
N TRP A 20 19.48 8.92 -3.16
CA TRP A 20 18.33 8.84 -4.06
C TRP A 20 17.10 8.28 -3.36
N ARG A 21 17.29 7.35 -2.43
CA ARG A 21 16.15 6.77 -1.71
C ARG A 21 15.46 7.83 -0.85
N GLY A 22 16.23 8.65 -0.17
CA GLY A 22 15.66 9.72 0.64
C GLY A 22 14.91 10.72 -0.21
N ARG A 23 15.49 11.11 -1.35
CA ARG A 23 14.83 12.07 -2.26
C ARG A 23 13.51 11.49 -2.80
N LEU A 24 13.53 10.23 -3.20
CA LEU A 24 12.33 9.59 -3.74
C LEU A 24 11.25 9.45 -2.68
N VAL A 25 11.63 8.97 -1.49
CA VAL A 25 10.66 8.80 -0.40
C VAL A 25 10.04 10.14 -0.02
N ARG A 26 10.84 11.20 0.03
CA ARG A 26 10.31 12.53 0.36
C ARG A 26 9.31 13.02 -0.67
N ARG A 27 9.56 12.77 -1.95
CA ARG A 27 8.60 13.13 -3.00
C ARG A 27 7.31 12.32 -2.90
N LEU A 28 7.43 11.02 -2.71
CA LEU A 28 6.25 10.17 -2.56
C LEU A 28 5.44 10.58 -1.34
N ARG A 29 6.13 10.80 -0.23
CA ARG A 29 5.48 11.19 1.02
C ARG A 29 4.71 12.49 0.86
N ALA A 30 5.32 13.49 0.22
CA ALA A 30 4.67 14.78 0.04
C ALA A 30 3.39 14.64 -0.80
N ALA A 31 3.46 13.86 -1.89
CA ALA A 31 2.30 13.66 -2.75
C ALA A 31 1.20 12.87 -2.05
N VAL A 32 1.58 11.86 -1.26
CA VAL A 32 0.60 11.07 -0.49
C VAL A 32 -0.08 11.94 0.57
N ARG A 33 0.71 12.73 1.30
CA ARG A 33 0.17 13.57 2.37
C ARG A 33 -0.70 14.70 1.85
N ALA A 34 -0.52 15.08 0.60
CA ALA A 34 -1.37 16.11 -0.01
C ALA A 34 -2.85 15.70 -0.05
N HIS A 35 -3.14 14.41 0.03
CA HIS A 35 -4.52 13.94 0.08
C HIS A 35 -5.24 14.42 1.34
N GLY A 36 -4.54 14.47 2.47
CA GLY A 36 -5.07 15.05 3.70
C GLY A 36 -6.00 14.18 4.51
N LYS A 37 -6.31 12.97 4.05
CA LYS A 37 -7.25 12.09 4.74
C LYS A 37 -6.63 10.77 5.17
N LEU A 38 -5.33 10.68 5.15
CA LEU A 38 -4.62 9.46 5.52
C LEU A 38 -3.92 9.65 6.84
N GLU A 39 -4.01 8.66 7.69
CA GLU A 39 -3.21 8.60 8.90
C GLU A 39 -1.85 8.02 8.55
N GLU A 40 -0.78 8.73 8.90
CA GLU A 40 0.59 8.29 8.62
C GLU A 40 1.18 7.69 9.87
N VAL A 41 1.61 6.43 9.80
CA VAL A 41 2.16 5.73 10.96
C VAL A 41 3.39 4.93 10.54
N ILE A 42 4.18 4.51 11.53
CA ILE A 42 5.22 3.49 11.33
C ILE A 42 4.63 2.15 11.73
N ARG A 43 4.68 1.18 10.84
CA ARG A 43 4.34 -0.20 11.14
C ARG A 43 5.32 -1.10 10.41
N TRP A 44 5.68 -2.18 11.07
CA TRP A 44 6.61 -3.15 10.49
C TRP A 44 7.92 -2.50 10.01
N GLY A 45 8.28 -1.37 10.65
CA GLY A 45 9.54 -0.69 10.38
C GLY A 45 9.53 0.26 9.20
N HIS A 46 8.37 0.59 8.63
CA HIS A 46 8.31 1.52 7.50
C HIS A 46 7.03 2.34 7.54
N LEU A 47 6.88 3.23 6.55
CA LEU A 47 5.72 4.10 6.48
C LEU A 47 4.49 3.34 6.02
N VAL A 48 3.39 3.51 6.74
CA VAL A 48 2.09 2.96 6.35
C VAL A 48 1.05 4.06 6.47
N TYR A 49 0.16 4.10 5.51
CA TYR A 49 -0.89 5.12 5.43
C TYR A 49 -2.24 4.45 5.48
N CYS A 50 -3.10 4.92 6.38
CA CYS A 50 -4.36 4.26 6.69
C CYS A 50 -5.56 5.17 6.50
N SER A 51 -6.65 4.59 6.01
CA SER A 51 -7.98 5.19 5.96
C SER A 51 -8.93 4.02 5.83
N ASN A 52 -9.73 3.75 6.86
CA ASN A 52 -10.53 2.53 6.95
C ASN A 52 -9.65 1.29 6.76
N GLY A 53 -8.56 1.24 7.54
CA GLY A 53 -7.56 0.18 7.42
C GLY A 53 -6.39 0.62 6.55
N PRO A 54 -5.40 -0.23 6.35
CA PRO A 54 -4.22 0.16 5.59
C PRO A 54 -4.56 0.39 4.13
N VAL A 55 -3.98 1.44 3.57
CA VAL A 55 -4.17 1.82 2.16
C VAL A 55 -2.90 1.56 1.37
N LEU A 56 -1.78 2.11 1.85
CA LEU A 56 -0.53 2.03 1.11
C LEU A 56 0.67 2.06 2.03
N LEU A 57 1.82 1.69 1.49
CA LEU A 57 3.07 1.73 2.23
C LEU A 57 4.17 2.35 1.37
N ILE A 58 5.18 2.90 2.04
CA ILE A 58 6.44 3.31 1.43
C ILE A 58 7.55 2.70 2.26
N ARG A 59 8.37 1.87 1.62
CA ARG A 59 9.45 1.17 2.30
C ARG A 59 10.73 1.29 1.51
N ALA A 60 11.78 1.84 2.13
CA ALA A 60 13.09 1.93 1.52
C ALA A 60 13.88 0.67 1.86
N GLU A 61 14.33 -0.03 0.85
CA GLU A 61 15.24 -1.18 0.99
C GLU A 61 16.60 -0.78 0.42
N ASP A 62 17.58 -1.69 0.49
CA ASP A 62 18.94 -1.33 0.10
C ASP A 62 19.05 -0.83 -1.34
N GLN A 63 18.37 -1.48 -2.27
CA GLN A 63 18.53 -1.21 -3.69
C GLN A 63 17.26 -0.72 -4.36
N ARG A 64 16.20 -0.50 -3.59
CA ARG A 64 14.92 -0.10 -4.18
C ARG A 64 14.03 0.54 -3.13
N VAL A 65 13.03 1.26 -3.61
CA VAL A 65 11.95 1.78 -2.76
C VAL A 65 10.68 1.08 -3.20
N LEU A 66 9.96 0.53 -2.24
CA LEU A 66 8.67 -0.12 -2.50
C LEU A 66 7.55 0.86 -2.20
N PHE A 67 6.66 1.03 -3.15
CA PHE A 67 5.47 1.87 -3.03
C PHE A 67 4.30 0.95 -3.32
N GLY A 68 3.67 0.45 -2.28
CA GLY A 68 2.69 -0.62 -2.41
C GLY A 68 1.32 -0.24 -1.92
N PHE A 69 0.30 -0.89 -2.46
CA PHE A 69 -1.09 -0.62 -2.12
C PHE A 69 -1.78 -1.93 -1.73
N TRP A 70 -2.53 -1.92 -0.63
CA TRP A 70 -3.22 -3.13 -0.17
C TRP A 70 -4.24 -3.65 -1.19
N ARG A 71 -4.84 -2.75 -1.98
CA ARG A 71 -5.72 -3.15 -3.09
C ARG A 71 -5.14 -2.77 -4.43
N GLY A 72 -3.82 -2.84 -4.52
CA GLY A 72 -3.09 -2.41 -5.71
C GLY A 72 -3.47 -3.15 -6.97
N GLN A 73 -3.93 -4.40 -6.87
CA GLN A 73 -4.34 -5.14 -8.05
C GLN A 73 -5.51 -4.46 -8.76
N ARG A 74 -6.32 -3.72 -8.02
CA ARG A 74 -7.43 -2.96 -8.61
C ARG A 74 -7.01 -1.62 -9.17
N LEU A 75 -5.75 -1.25 -9.01
CA LEU A 75 -5.22 0.03 -9.46
C LEU A 75 -4.32 -0.10 -10.68
N ARG A 76 -4.18 -1.30 -11.24
CA ARG A 76 -3.22 -1.52 -12.32
C ARG A 76 -3.58 -0.77 -13.60
N ASP A 77 -4.85 -0.43 -13.78
CA ASP A 77 -5.23 0.41 -14.92
C ASP A 77 -4.64 1.81 -14.81
N LEU A 78 -4.48 2.32 -13.59
CA LEU A 78 -3.89 3.63 -13.37
C LEU A 78 -2.37 3.58 -13.42
N GLU A 79 -1.78 2.45 -13.03
CA GLU A 79 -0.33 2.31 -13.01
C GLU A 79 0.04 0.85 -13.33
N PRO A 80 0.28 0.54 -14.61
CA PRO A 80 0.56 -0.85 -15.01
C PRO A 80 1.84 -1.44 -14.42
N ARG A 81 2.76 -0.62 -13.92
CA ARG A 81 3.98 -1.13 -13.28
C ARG A 81 3.74 -1.79 -11.93
N LEU A 82 2.52 -1.67 -11.37
CA LEU A 82 2.19 -2.34 -10.11
C LEU A 82 2.25 -3.86 -10.30
N LYS A 83 3.05 -4.51 -9.47
CA LYS A 83 3.23 -5.95 -9.52
C LYS A 83 2.43 -6.61 -8.41
N SER A 84 1.60 -7.57 -8.78
CA SER A 84 0.86 -8.35 -7.79
C SER A 84 1.80 -9.16 -6.93
N GLY A 85 1.49 -9.28 -5.66
CA GLY A 85 2.29 -10.07 -4.75
C GLY A 85 1.92 -9.77 -3.31
N GLY A 86 2.28 -10.68 -2.44
CA GLY A 86 1.93 -10.53 -1.04
C GLY A 86 0.52 -11.02 -0.77
N LYS A 87 -0.02 -10.61 0.34
CA LYS A 87 -1.35 -11.04 0.78
C LYS A 87 -2.43 -10.15 0.21
N TYR A 88 -3.64 -10.62 0.27
CA TYR A 88 -4.83 -9.85 -0.11
C TYR A 88 -4.78 -9.51 -1.61
N GLU A 89 -5.11 -8.30 -1.96
CA GLU A 89 -5.06 -7.84 -3.33
C GLU A 89 -3.90 -6.89 -3.56
N MET A 90 -2.82 -7.11 -2.86
CA MET A 90 -1.66 -6.20 -2.90
C MET A 90 -0.98 -6.17 -4.25
N ALA A 91 -0.52 -4.98 -4.60
CA ALA A 91 0.40 -4.80 -5.72
C ALA A 91 1.33 -3.64 -5.39
N THR A 92 2.56 -3.72 -5.85
CA THR A 92 3.63 -2.83 -5.42
C THR A 92 4.45 -2.35 -6.61
N LEU A 93 4.81 -1.07 -6.57
CA LEU A 93 5.82 -0.52 -7.47
C LEU A 93 7.19 -0.75 -6.84
N GLU A 94 8.10 -1.34 -7.61
CA GLU A 94 9.50 -1.49 -7.20
C GLU A 94 10.30 -0.42 -7.92
N LEU A 95 10.70 0.61 -7.18
CA LEU A 95 11.37 1.77 -7.75
C LEU A 95 12.86 1.71 -7.46
N ARG A 96 13.66 1.76 -8.50
CA ARG A 96 15.11 1.74 -8.38
C ARG A 96 15.66 3.13 -8.66
N GLU A 97 16.95 3.31 -8.47
CA GLU A 97 17.59 4.60 -8.71
C GLU A 97 17.28 5.09 -10.12
N GLY A 98 16.80 6.31 -10.24
CA GLY A 98 16.40 6.89 -11.51
C GLY A 98 14.92 6.75 -11.84
N ASP A 99 14.24 5.83 -11.16
CA ASP A 99 12.80 5.66 -11.36
C ASP A 99 12.03 6.76 -10.65
N SER A 100 10.86 7.07 -11.15
CA SER A 100 10.00 8.04 -10.50
C SER A 100 8.54 7.73 -10.79
N VAL A 101 7.66 8.37 -10.04
CA VAL A 101 6.22 8.32 -10.28
C VAL A 101 5.75 9.76 -10.34
N PRO A 102 5.13 10.18 -11.43
CA PRO A 102 4.63 11.56 -11.51
C PRO A 102 3.68 11.87 -10.36
N GLU A 103 3.78 13.08 -9.86
CA GLU A 103 2.96 13.48 -8.72
C GLU A 103 1.47 13.29 -9.01
N ALA A 104 1.02 13.63 -10.22
CA ALA A 104 -0.37 13.46 -10.59
C ALA A 104 -0.80 11.99 -10.54
N THR A 105 0.10 11.08 -10.90
CA THR A 105 -0.17 9.64 -10.81
C THR A 105 -0.29 9.21 -9.37
N VAL A 106 0.62 9.67 -8.51
CA VAL A 106 0.54 9.35 -7.07
C VAL A 106 -0.79 9.80 -6.52
N ARG A 107 -1.20 11.02 -6.84
CA ARG A 107 -2.47 11.56 -6.33
C ARG A 107 -3.66 10.74 -6.80
N ARG A 108 -3.66 10.31 -8.05
CA ARG A 108 -4.75 9.47 -8.57
C ARG A 108 -4.79 8.13 -7.89
N LEU A 109 -3.63 7.52 -7.69
CA LEU A 109 -3.54 6.22 -7.01
C LEU A 109 -4.06 6.33 -5.58
N VAL A 110 -3.64 7.35 -4.86
CA VAL A 110 -4.05 7.55 -3.48
C VAL A 110 -5.56 7.75 -3.39
N ARG A 111 -6.09 8.61 -4.25
CA ARG A 111 -7.53 8.90 -4.25
C ARG A 111 -8.35 7.66 -4.53
N ALA A 112 -7.94 6.88 -5.53
CA ALA A 112 -8.63 5.65 -5.87
C ALA A 112 -8.52 4.62 -4.76
N ALA A 113 -7.36 4.50 -4.15
CA ALA A 113 -7.13 3.53 -3.08
C ALA A 113 -7.96 3.86 -1.84
N VAL A 114 -8.04 5.13 -1.47
CA VAL A 114 -8.86 5.56 -0.34
C VAL A 114 -10.33 5.26 -0.62
N ALA A 115 -10.78 5.52 -1.85
CA ALA A 115 -12.16 5.25 -2.22
C ALA A 115 -12.48 3.75 -2.14
N LEU A 116 -11.56 2.89 -2.53
CA LEU A 116 -11.76 1.45 -2.43
C LEU A 116 -11.94 1.01 -0.97
N ASN A 117 -11.13 1.53 -0.07
CA ASN A 117 -11.27 1.22 1.35
C ASN A 117 -12.57 1.75 1.92
N ARG A 118 -13.02 2.90 1.44
CA ARG A 118 -14.31 3.44 1.89
C ARG A 118 -15.46 2.55 1.45
N GLN A 119 -15.41 2.06 0.23
CA GLN A 119 -16.49 1.24 -0.33
C GLN A 119 -16.47 -0.19 0.21
N ALA A 120 -15.31 -0.78 0.36
CA ALA A 120 -15.17 -2.19 0.67
C ALA A 120 -14.69 -2.47 2.10
N GLY A 121 -14.34 -1.44 2.86
CA GLY A 121 -13.87 -1.58 4.23
C GLY A 121 -12.39 -1.93 4.32
N ASP A 122 -11.94 -2.24 5.52
CA ASP A 122 -10.55 -2.60 5.79
C ASP A 122 -10.19 -3.84 4.97
N PRO A 123 -9.16 -3.79 4.12
CA PRO A 123 -8.81 -4.95 3.29
C PRO A 123 -8.47 -6.19 4.09
N ARG A 124 -7.94 -6.03 5.29
CA ARG A 124 -7.62 -7.18 6.15
C ARG A 124 -8.89 -7.86 6.63
N ARG A 125 -9.91 -7.09 6.99
CA ARG A 125 -11.19 -7.64 7.45
C ARG A 125 -11.95 -8.29 6.31
N ALA A 126 -11.96 -7.67 5.15
CA ALA A 126 -12.63 -8.21 3.98
C ALA A 126 -12.03 -9.57 3.60
N ALA A 127 -10.71 -9.70 3.66
CA ALA A 127 -10.05 -10.96 3.36
C ALA A 127 -10.41 -12.04 4.38
N LEU A 128 -10.44 -11.70 5.66
CA LEU A 128 -10.82 -12.64 6.70
C LEU A 128 -12.26 -13.11 6.54
N THR A 129 -13.15 -12.20 6.25
CA THR A 129 -14.55 -12.52 6.07
C THR A 129 -14.74 -13.48 4.91
N ARG A 130 -14.06 -13.23 3.79
CA ARG A 130 -14.15 -14.12 2.65
C ARG A 130 -13.64 -15.51 2.99
N THR A 131 -12.54 -15.59 3.68
CA THR A 131 -11.95 -16.87 4.07
C THR A 131 -12.88 -17.65 4.98
N SER A 132 -13.45 -17.01 5.98
CA SER A 132 -14.33 -17.70 6.89
C SER A 132 -15.65 -18.06 6.25
N GLY A 133 -16.13 -17.31 5.31
CA GLY A 133 -17.42 -17.53 4.71
C GLY A 133 -17.50 -18.60 3.67
N ARG A 134 -16.41 -19.15 3.27
CA ARG A 134 -16.44 -20.11 2.24
C ARG A 134 -16.62 -21.43 2.71
N ARG A 135 -17.01 -21.77 3.07
CA ARG A 135 -17.10 -22.90 3.43
C ARG A 135 -18.03 -23.47 3.03
N PRO A 136 -18.23 -23.29 2.50
CA PRO A 136 -18.84 -23.55 1.87
C PRO A 136 -19.42 -23.36 1.07
N LYS A 137 -19.53 -22.87 0.85
CA LYS A 137 -20.33 -22.63 0.18
C LYS A 137 -20.41 -22.63 -0.79
N ALA A 138 -20.24 -22.73 -0.86
CA ALA A 138 -20.79 -22.50 -1.48
C ALA A 138 -20.98 -22.36 -2.17
N ARG A 139 -20.80 -21.90 -2.11
CA ARG A 139 -21.46 -21.50 -2.51
C ARG A 139 -21.69 -21.53 -3.27
N ARG A 140 -21.58 -21.38 -3.42
CA ARG A 140 -22.34 -21.21 -3.79
C ARG A 140 -22.60 -21.49 -4.45
N SER A 141 -22.33 -21.81 -4.53
CA SER A 141 -23.12 -21.96 -4.82
C SER A 141 -23.42 -22.10 -5.17
N PRO A 142 -23.43 -22.18 -5.26
CA PRO A 142 -24.21 -22.19 -5.55
C PRO A 142 -24.50 -22.32 -5.91
N GLY A 143 -24.15 -22.40 -5.97
CA GLY A 143 -24.98 -22.35 -6.06
C GLY A 143 -25.05 -22.65 -6.46
N ARG A 144 -25.17 -22.60 -6.55
CA ARG A 144 -25.81 -22.83 -6.55
C ARG A 144 -26.25 -23.27 -6.91
N ALA A 145 -25.98 -23.50 -6.98
CA ALA A 145 -26.64 -23.82 -6.90
C ALA A 145 -26.91 -24.22 -7.08
N GLY A 146 -26.79 -24.33 -7.06
CA GLY A 146 -27.37 -24.67 -6.93
C GLY A 146 -27.51 -24.99 -7.09
N ARG A 147 -27.80 -24.88 -6.91
CA ARG A 147 -28.19 -25.30 -6.67
C ARG A 147 -28.76 -25.31 -6.85
#